data_49b3f40f0049a097c545c79c09f1ce6b
#
_entry.id   49b3f40f0049a097c545c79c09f1ce6b
#
_cell.length_a   1.000
_cell.length_b   1.000
_cell.length_c   1.000
_cell.angle_alpha   90.00
_cell.angle_beta   90.00
_cell.angle_gamma   90.00
#
_symmetry.space_group_name_H-M   'P 1'
#
loop_
_entity.id
_entity.type
_entity.pdbx_description
1 polymer ?
#
loop_
_entity_poly.entity_id
_entity_poly.type
_entity_poly.pdbx_seq_one_letter_code
_entity_poly.pdbx_strand_id
1 'polypeptide(L)'
;MRVYTELVLGKTDPGLRAPEMPIDITKAYDSAALIDTLGFDGIVSTETKEDPFMVLALAAQASEKVSLATSVAIAFPRSPAVTAMSAWNLQRLSAGRFTLGLGPQVRGHIKRRFGLEPHPMG
;
A
#
# COMPACT_ATOMS: atom_id res chain seq x y z
N MET A 1 12.51 19.00 3.58
CA MET A 1 11.66 18.27 2.61
C MET A 1 11.60 16.80 2.99
N ARG A 2 10.41 16.21 2.95
CA ARG A 2 10.23 14.79 3.23
C ARG A 2 10.26 14.01 1.93
N VAL A 3 10.98 12.90 1.89
CA VAL A 3 11.12 12.05 0.70
C VAL A 3 10.55 10.68 1.01
N TYR A 4 9.51 10.31 0.26
CA TYR A 4 8.84 9.03 0.37
C TYR A 4 9.13 8.19 -0.87
N THR A 5 9.13 6.87 -0.72
CA THR A 5 9.35 5.95 -1.83
C THR A 5 8.42 4.75 -1.74
N GLU A 6 8.25 4.07 -2.85
CA GLU A 6 7.59 2.77 -2.88
C GLU A 6 8.61 1.66 -2.74
N LEU A 7 8.13 0.48 -2.31
CA LEU A 7 8.97 -0.71 -2.26
C LEU A 7 9.21 -1.24 -3.68
N VAL A 8 10.42 -1.72 -3.92
CA VAL A 8 10.77 -2.33 -5.21
C VAL A 8 10.43 -3.82 -5.15
N LEU A 9 9.22 -4.17 -5.53
CA LEU A 9 8.71 -5.54 -5.48
C LEU A 9 8.60 -6.19 -6.85
N GLY A 10 8.59 -5.37 -7.88
CA GLY A 10 8.41 -5.78 -9.26
C GLY A 10 8.02 -4.58 -10.10
N LYS A 11 7.62 -4.82 -11.32
CA LYS A 11 7.20 -3.76 -12.22
C LYS A 11 5.82 -4.06 -12.78
N THR A 12 4.88 -3.18 -12.53
CA THR A 12 3.54 -3.22 -13.10
C THR A 12 3.42 -2.09 -14.10
N ASP A 13 2.97 -2.40 -15.29
CA ASP A 13 2.86 -1.41 -16.35
C ASP A 13 1.47 -1.44 -16.95
N PRO A 14 0.48 -0.84 -16.26
CA PRO A 14 -0.92 -0.91 -16.69
C PRO A 14 -1.11 -0.16 -18.00
N GLY A 15 -1.48 -0.90 -19.03
CA GLY A 15 -1.80 -0.34 -20.33
C GLY A 15 -0.62 -0.01 -21.21
N LEU A 16 0.59 -0.33 -20.81
CA LEU A 16 1.78 -0.08 -21.60
C LEU A 16 2.33 -1.37 -22.18
N ARG A 17 3.31 -1.24 -23.07
CA ARG A 17 3.83 -2.33 -23.88
C ARG A 17 5.06 -2.99 -23.32
N ALA A 18 5.57 -2.51 -22.20
CA ALA A 18 6.73 -3.10 -21.55
C ALA A 18 6.33 -4.40 -20.85
N PRO A 19 7.17 -5.44 -20.88
CA PRO A 19 6.84 -6.66 -20.15
C PRO A 19 6.78 -6.38 -18.66
N GLU A 20 5.72 -6.89 -18.03
CA GLU A 20 5.57 -6.82 -16.58
C GLU A 20 6.57 -7.75 -15.91
N MET A 21 7.22 -7.26 -14.87
CA MET A 21 7.93 -8.12 -13.92
C MET A 21 6.95 -8.46 -12.81
N PRO A 22 6.70 -9.76 -12.54
CA PRO A 22 5.79 -10.13 -11.49
C PRO A 22 6.16 -9.50 -10.15
N ILE A 23 5.16 -9.00 -9.45
CA ILE A 23 5.37 -8.45 -8.11
C ILE A 23 5.61 -9.61 -7.14
N ASP A 24 6.69 -9.50 -6.40
CA ASP A 24 7.08 -10.48 -5.39
C ASP A 24 7.04 -9.83 -4.01
N ILE A 25 5.93 -10.01 -3.31
CA ILE A 25 5.74 -9.42 -1.99
C ILE A 25 6.69 -9.99 -0.93
N THR A 26 7.32 -11.14 -1.19
CA THR A 26 8.31 -11.68 -0.26
C THR A 26 9.56 -10.78 -0.16
N LYS A 27 9.76 -9.88 -1.11
CA LYS A 27 10.86 -8.92 -1.09
C LYS A 27 10.56 -7.69 -0.22
N ALA A 28 9.34 -7.55 0.27
CA ALA A 28 8.92 -6.34 0.98
C ALA A 28 9.74 -6.12 2.25
N TYR A 29 10.05 -7.16 2.99
CA TYR A 29 10.82 -7.06 4.24
C TYR A 29 12.21 -6.49 3.98
N ASP A 30 12.97 -7.13 3.10
CA ASP A 30 14.35 -6.71 2.83
C ASP A 30 14.42 -5.34 2.17
N SER A 31 13.49 -5.05 1.27
CA SER A 31 13.41 -3.74 0.62
C SER A 31 13.15 -2.64 1.65
N ALA A 32 12.22 -2.86 2.56
CA ALA A 32 11.90 -1.88 3.61
C ALA A 32 13.08 -1.67 4.57
N ALA A 33 13.77 -2.74 4.95
CA ALA A 33 14.95 -2.64 5.80
C ALA A 33 16.04 -1.78 5.15
N LEU A 34 16.27 -1.98 3.85
CA LEU A 34 17.22 -1.18 3.10
C LEU A 34 16.80 0.30 3.04
N ILE A 35 15.56 0.56 2.72
CA ILE A 35 15.04 1.93 2.62
C ILE A 35 15.17 2.66 3.96
N ASP A 36 14.89 1.96 5.06
CA ASP A 36 15.02 2.52 6.40
C ASP A 36 16.47 2.98 6.69
N THR A 37 17.45 2.22 6.22
CA THR A 37 18.87 2.58 6.40
C THR A 37 19.34 3.68 5.46
N LEU A 38 18.68 3.87 4.33
CA LEU A 38 19.07 4.88 3.34
C LEU A 38 18.61 6.29 3.67
N GLY A 39 17.81 6.48 4.72
CA GLY A 39 17.42 7.79 5.19
C GLY A 39 16.19 8.38 4.51
N PHE A 40 15.38 7.58 3.84
CA PHE A 40 14.07 8.03 3.38
C PHE A 40 13.16 8.35 4.57
N ASP A 41 12.24 9.28 4.39
CA ASP A 41 11.30 9.65 5.45
C ASP A 41 10.13 8.69 5.55
N GLY A 42 9.75 8.06 4.46
CA GLY A 42 8.62 7.14 4.49
C GLY A 42 8.54 6.20 3.30
N ILE A 43 7.71 5.20 3.47
CA ILE A 43 7.37 4.19 2.47
C ILE A 43 5.87 4.27 2.22
N VAL A 44 5.48 4.33 0.95
CA VAL A 44 4.07 4.28 0.56
C VAL A 44 3.80 2.98 -0.20
N SER A 45 2.60 2.46 -0.05
CA SER A 45 2.16 1.29 -0.81
C SER A 45 0.85 1.60 -1.49
N THR A 46 0.80 1.32 -2.79
CA THR A 46 -0.38 1.55 -3.63
C THR A 46 -1.13 0.24 -3.83
N GLU A 47 -2.44 0.29 -3.76
CA GLU A 47 -3.25 -0.89 -4.04
C GLU A 47 -3.44 -1.04 -5.55
N THR A 48 -2.70 -1.97 -6.14
CA THR A 48 -2.86 -2.35 -7.54
C THR A 48 -3.39 -3.79 -7.62
N LYS A 49 -2.51 -4.76 -7.59
CA LYS A 49 -2.88 -6.18 -7.57
C LYS A 49 -2.62 -6.82 -6.21
N GLU A 50 -1.91 -6.13 -5.35
CA GLU A 50 -1.53 -6.62 -4.03
C GLU A 50 -2.22 -5.82 -2.94
N ASP A 51 -2.41 -6.46 -1.79
CA ASP A 51 -2.99 -5.80 -0.62
C ASP A 51 -1.93 -4.90 0.03
N PRO A 52 -2.12 -3.58 0.05
CA PRO A 52 -1.12 -2.67 0.60
C PRO A 52 -0.93 -2.85 2.12
N PHE A 53 -1.96 -3.30 2.83
CA PHE A 53 -1.85 -3.52 4.27
C PHE A 53 -0.91 -4.68 4.59
N MET A 54 -0.95 -5.74 3.80
CA MET A 54 -0.06 -6.89 3.98
C MET A 54 1.39 -6.51 3.70
N VAL A 55 1.61 -5.78 2.62
CA VAL A 55 2.94 -5.30 2.25
C VAL A 55 3.51 -4.39 3.34
N LEU A 56 2.70 -3.46 3.84
CA LEU A 56 3.14 -2.53 4.89
C LEU A 56 3.33 -3.21 6.24
N ALA A 57 2.63 -4.32 6.51
CA ALA A 57 2.89 -5.09 7.72
C ALA A 57 4.31 -5.65 7.74
N LEU A 58 4.78 -6.18 6.60
CA LEU A 58 6.16 -6.63 6.47
C LEU A 58 7.14 -5.48 6.60
N ALA A 59 6.83 -4.35 5.97
CA ALA A 59 7.66 -3.15 6.05
C ALA A 59 7.75 -2.61 7.47
N ALA A 60 6.66 -2.64 8.22
CA ALA A 60 6.62 -2.20 9.61
C ALA A 60 7.57 -3.01 10.49
N GLN A 61 7.60 -4.33 10.30
CA GLN A 61 8.47 -5.20 11.05
C GLN A 61 9.94 -5.04 10.66
N ALA A 62 10.22 -4.68 9.41
CA ALA A 62 11.57 -4.56 8.89
C ALA A 62 12.22 -3.21 9.18
N SER A 63 11.46 -2.23 9.63
CA SER A 63 11.92 -0.84 9.77
C SER A 63 11.71 -0.32 11.18
N GLU A 64 12.44 0.76 11.51
CA GLU A 64 12.33 1.40 12.83
C GLU A 64 11.96 2.88 12.73
N LYS A 65 12.33 3.55 11.64
CA LYS A 65 12.26 5.01 11.54
C LYS A 65 11.27 5.52 10.52
N VAL A 66 11.15 4.85 9.36
CA VAL A 66 10.33 5.35 8.25
C VAL A 66 8.86 5.38 8.60
N SER A 67 8.18 6.42 8.16
CA SER A 67 6.72 6.49 8.17
C SER A 67 6.17 5.54 7.10
N LEU A 68 4.99 5.01 7.33
CA LEU A 68 4.35 4.07 6.42
C LEU A 68 2.96 4.59 6.07
N ALA A 69 2.57 4.50 4.82
CA ALA A 69 1.26 4.96 4.39
C ALA A 69 0.72 4.15 3.22
N THR A 70 -0.58 3.95 3.20
CA THR A 70 -1.25 3.50 1.98
C THR A 70 -1.49 4.72 1.09
N SER A 71 -1.20 4.58 -0.19
CA SER A 71 -1.38 5.68 -1.14
C SER A 71 -1.86 5.15 -2.48
N VAL A 72 -3.08 4.82 -2.58
CA VAL A 72 -4.10 4.77 -1.53
C VAL A 72 -4.63 3.36 -1.43
N ALA A 73 -5.22 2.99 -0.29
CA ALA A 73 -6.02 1.77 -0.19
C ALA A 73 -7.41 2.05 -0.77
N ILE A 74 -7.97 1.08 -1.49
CA ILE A 74 -9.27 1.24 -2.11
C ILE A 74 -10.36 1.03 -1.06
N ALA A 75 -11.21 2.05 -0.87
CA ALA A 75 -12.18 2.05 0.23
C ALA A 75 -13.35 1.10 0.01
N PHE A 76 -13.87 1.02 -1.21
CA PHE A 76 -15.16 0.38 -1.46
C PHE A 76 -15.21 -1.14 -1.24
N PRO A 77 -14.17 -1.93 -1.55
CA PRO A 77 -14.26 -3.38 -1.35
C PRO A 77 -14.14 -3.79 0.11
N ARG A 78 -13.77 -2.87 1.00
CA ARG A 78 -13.59 -3.16 2.42
C ARG A 78 -14.67 -2.48 3.24
N SER A 79 -15.21 -3.17 4.25
CA SER A 79 -16.07 -2.49 5.21
C SER A 79 -15.24 -1.51 6.05
N PRO A 80 -15.86 -0.45 6.57
CA PRO A 80 -15.13 0.45 7.47
C PRO A 80 -14.53 -0.26 8.68
N ALA A 81 -15.21 -1.27 9.22
CA ALA A 81 -14.70 -2.04 10.35
C ALA A 81 -13.45 -2.83 9.99
N VAL A 82 -13.42 -3.46 8.82
CA VAL A 82 -12.25 -4.22 8.35
C VAL A 82 -11.07 -3.28 8.11
N THR A 83 -11.32 -2.14 7.48
CA THR A 83 -10.28 -1.13 7.25
C THR A 83 -9.71 -0.61 8.58
N ALA A 84 -10.58 -0.35 9.55
CA ALA A 84 -10.15 0.11 10.86
C ALA A 84 -9.30 -0.91 11.59
N MET A 85 -9.63 -2.20 11.48
CA MET A 85 -8.81 -3.27 12.08
C MET A 85 -7.42 -3.33 11.45
N SER A 86 -7.34 -3.27 10.13
CA SER A 86 -6.06 -3.28 9.43
C SER A 86 -5.20 -2.08 9.81
N ALA A 87 -5.79 -0.90 9.83
CA ALA A 87 -5.09 0.33 10.22
C ALA A 87 -4.61 0.27 11.67
N TRP A 88 -5.45 -0.24 12.57
CA TRP A 88 -5.10 -0.39 13.97
C TRP A 88 -3.91 -1.33 14.16
N ASN A 89 -3.94 -2.48 13.47
CA ASN A 89 -2.84 -3.43 13.53
C ASN A 89 -1.55 -2.83 12.99
N LEU A 90 -1.61 -2.07 11.90
CA LEU A 90 -0.43 -1.41 11.34
C LEU A 90 0.11 -0.32 12.26
N GLN A 91 -0.76 0.42 12.95
CA GLN A 91 -0.29 1.38 13.96
C GLN A 91 0.48 0.69 15.08
N ARG A 92 0.00 -0.45 15.53
CA ARG A 92 0.67 -1.21 16.59
C ARG A 92 1.98 -1.82 16.10
N LEU A 93 1.98 -2.44 14.91
CA LEU A 93 3.18 -3.05 14.34
C LEU A 93 4.27 -2.03 14.05
N SER A 94 3.89 -0.82 13.69
CA SER A 94 4.83 0.24 13.34
C SER A 94 5.16 1.19 14.49
N ALA A 95 4.61 0.94 15.67
CA ALA A 95 4.76 1.85 16.82
C ALA A 95 4.33 3.29 16.48
N GLY A 96 3.20 3.43 15.81
CA GLY A 96 2.59 4.73 15.52
C GLY A 96 3.07 5.41 14.26
N ARG A 97 3.80 4.71 13.38
CA ARG A 97 4.35 5.31 12.16
C ARG A 97 3.44 5.18 10.92
N PHE A 98 2.23 4.64 11.09
CA PHE A 98 1.33 4.38 9.97
C PHE A 98 0.34 5.51 9.75
N THR A 99 0.10 5.85 8.49
CA THR A 99 -0.96 6.77 8.05
C THR A 99 -1.84 6.07 7.04
N LEU A 100 -3.15 6.14 7.24
CA LEU A 100 -4.12 5.54 6.34
C LEU A 100 -4.51 6.53 5.25
N GLY A 101 -4.18 6.21 3.99
CA GLY A 101 -4.68 6.92 2.83
C GLY A 101 -5.74 6.08 2.14
N LEU A 102 -6.94 6.61 1.99
CA LEU A 102 -8.06 5.95 1.33
C LEU A 102 -8.45 6.69 0.08
N GLY A 103 -8.85 5.95 -0.94
CA GLY A 103 -9.33 6.53 -2.18
C GLY A 103 -10.42 5.70 -2.81
N PRO A 104 -11.29 6.35 -3.65
CA PRO A 104 -12.33 5.68 -4.39
C PRO A 104 -11.75 5.17 -5.67
N GLN A 105 -11.29 4.28 -6.08
CA GLN A 105 -10.78 3.86 -7.38
C GLN A 105 -11.69 4.30 -8.54
N VAL A 106 -11.20 4.33 -9.76
CA VAL A 106 -12.01 4.63 -10.92
C VAL A 106 -13.14 3.61 -11.10
N ARG A 107 -14.27 4.08 -11.64
CA ARG A 107 -15.49 3.29 -11.75
C ARG A 107 -15.27 1.92 -12.41
N GLY A 108 -14.52 1.86 -13.48
CA GLY A 108 -14.25 0.60 -14.18
C GLY A 108 -13.51 -0.43 -13.33
N HIS A 109 -12.59 0.03 -12.49
CA HIS A 109 -11.85 -0.86 -11.58
C HIS A 109 -12.74 -1.40 -10.47
N ILE A 110 -13.61 -0.58 -9.91
CA ILE A 110 -14.54 -1.01 -8.87
C ILE A 110 -15.44 -2.11 -9.42
N LYS A 111 -15.99 -1.89 -10.60
CA LYS A 111 -16.92 -2.82 -11.20
C LYS A 111 -16.24 -4.11 -11.67
N ARG A 112 -15.09 -4.00 -12.32
CA ARG A 112 -14.39 -5.15 -12.91
C ARG A 112 -13.61 -5.98 -11.90
N ARG A 113 -12.96 -5.33 -10.94
CA ARG A 113 -12.12 -6.03 -9.95
C ARG A 113 -12.92 -6.57 -8.77
N PHE A 114 -13.91 -5.83 -8.32
CA PHE A 114 -14.60 -6.13 -7.08
C PHE A 114 -16.08 -6.46 -7.26
N GLY A 115 -16.62 -6.29 -8.48
CA GLY A 115 -18.03 -6.57 -8.73
C GLY A 115 -18.98 -5.64 -7.98
N LEU A 116 -18.51 -4.46 -7.56
CA LEU A 116 -19.29 -3.51 -6.79
C LEU A 116 -19.79 -2.38 -7.70
N GLU A 117 -20.94 -1.81 -7.35
CA GLU A 117 -21.40 -0.59 -8.01
C GLU A 117 -20.70 0.61 -7.35
N PRO A 118 -20.12 1.52 -8.17
CA PRO A 118 -19.50 2.71 -7.61
C PRO A 118 -20.52 3.62 -6.95
N HIS A 119 -20.19 4.13 -5.78
CA HIS A 119 -21.00 5.16 -5.17
C HIS A 119 -20.79 6.50 -5.84
N PRO A 120 -21.82 7.33 -6.00
CA PRO A 120 -21.62 8.70 -6.42
C PRO A 120 -20.84 9.41 -5.32
N MET A 121 -19.67 9.89 -5.66
CA MET A 121 -18.84 10.65 -4.75
C MET A 121 -19.15 12.13 -4.96
N GLY A 122 -19.66 12.72 -3.95
CA GLY A 122 -19.87 14.15 -3.94
C GLY A 122 -18.57 14.91 -3.98
#